data_c29537a8327d58de4ef30c9f3767deae
#
_entry.id   c29537a8327d58de4ef30c9f3767deae
#
_cell.length_a   1.000
_cell.length_b   1.000
_cell.length_c   1.000
_cell.angle_alpha   90.00
_cell.angle_beta   90.00
_cell.angle_gamma   90.00
#
_symmetry.space_group_name_H-M   'P 1'
#
loop_
_entity.id
_entity.type
_entity.pdbx_description
1 polymer ?
#
loop_
_entity_poly.entity_id
_entity_poly.type
_entity_poly.pdbx_seq_one_letter_code
_entity_poly.pdbx_strand_id
1 'polypeptide(L)'
;MHSNKTKMVNNILLFSLAPSQAWLQVVLLIIGIVVVLKGADWLTGGSVGMAQRMGVPQIVIGLTIVAIGTSMPEFFVSLISAINGTPDLAVGNIVGSNIFNALLIVGIAAIVAPITILKTTVKQDVPVALLASVLLMIMTLDRHISRLDAAILFVLFIVFIGFTLRGAKNGQNDNSEDTLKQLMPMGKAILLIIVGLVALIVGSNLFVDNASSLARSL
;
A
#
# COMPACT_ATOMS: atom_id res chain seq x y z
N MET A 1 -23.41 25.27 -16.81
CA MET A 1 -24.37 25.12 -15.71
C MET A 1 -24.44 23.71 -15.12
N HIS A 2 -23.72 22.72 -15.66
CA HIS A 2 -23.69 21.33 -15.14
C HIS A 2 -22.60 21.03 -14.10
N SER A 3 -21.54 21.85 -14.02
CA SER A 3 -20.40 21.63 -13.11
C SER A 3 -20.73 21.89 -11.62
N ASN A 4 -21.74 22.71 -11.32
CA ASN A 4 -22.06 23.07 -9.92
C ASN A 4 -22.93 22.03 -9.19
N LYS A 5 -23.68 21.20 -9.91
CA LYS A 5 -24.55 20.18 -9.27
C LYS A 5 -23.75 18.96 -8.80
N THR A 6 -22.71 18.58 -9.52
CA THR A 6 -21.85 17.43 -9.14
C THR A 6 -20.99 17.76 -7.91
N LYS A 7 -20.54 19.02 -7.76
CA LYS A 7 -19.84 19.47 -6.54
C LYS A 7 -20.76 19.51 -5.32
N MET A 8 -22.04 19.81 -5.49
CA MET A 8 -23.00 19.86 -4.39
C MET A 8 -23.42 18.47 -3.91
N VAL A 9 -23.53 17.49 -4.81
CA VAL A 9 -23.88 16.11 -4.44
C VAL A 9 -22.72 15.40 -3.73
N ASN A 10 -21.47 15.66 -4.13
CA ASN A 10 -20.29 15.15 -3.41
C ASN A 10 -20.12 15.78 -2.02
N ASN A 11 -20.60 17.00 -1.80
CA ASN A 11 -20.56 17.64 -0.49
C ASN A 11 -21.63 17.13 0.49
N ILE A 12 -22.66 16.46 0.00
CA ILE A 12 -23.77 15.96 0.85
C ILE A 12 -23.55 14.51 1.28
N LEU A 13 -22.80 13.71 0.53
CA LEU A 13 -22.56 12.29 0.81
C LEU A 13 -21.26 12.01 1.58
N LEU A 14 -20.33 12.94 1.61
CA LEU A 14 -19.15 12.86 2.45
C LEU A 14 -19.31 13.88 3.55
N PHE A 15 -19.54 13.43 4.76
CA PHE A 15 -19.42 14.22 5.98
C PHE A 15 -18.21 15.14 5.86
N SER A 16 -18.43 16.37 5.42
CA SER A 16 -17.49 17.47 5.56
C SER A 16 -17.43 17.83 7.05
N LEU A 17 -16.88 16.93 7.84
CA LEU A 17 -16.33 17.22 9.13
C LEU A 17 -14.94 17.84 8.88
N ALA A 18 -14.91 19.03 8.26
CA ALA A 18 -13.81 19.93 8.39
C ALA A 18 -14.03 20.70 9.71
N PRO A 19 -13.53 20.21 10.83
CA PRO A 19 -13.70 20.91 12.08
C PRO A 19 -12.79 22.13 12.02
N SER A 20 -13.34 23.28 12.36
CA SER A 20 -12.62 24.54 12.54
C SER A 20 -11.55 24.49 13.66
N GLN A 21 -11.35 23.31 14.28
CA GLN A 21 -10.45 23.11 15.41
C GLN A 21 -9.36 22.09 15.02
N ALA A 22 -8.12 22.52 14.94
CA ALA A 22 -6.96 21.70 14.54
C ALA A 22 -6.82 20.39 15.35
N TRP A 23 -7.19 20.38 16.64
CA TRP A 23 -7.13 19.18 17.48
C TRP A 23 -8.04 18.05 16.96
N LEU A 24 -9.24 18.39 16.46
CA LEU A 24 -10.19 17.40 15.95
C LEU A 24 -9.71 16.82 14.61
N GLN A 25 -9.06 17.64 13.76
CA GLN A 25 -8.42 17.16 12.54
C GLN A 25 -7.29 16.17 12.86
N VAL A 26 -6.49 16.43 13.90
CA VAL A 26 -5.45 15.51 14.36
C VAL A 26 -6.05 14.19 14.86
N VAL A 27 -7.13 14.25 15.64
CA VAL A 27 -7.82 13.03 16.14
C VAL A 27 -8.39 12.22 14.97
N LEU A 28 -9.06 12.86 14.02
CA LEU A 28 -9.62 12.17 12.84
C LEU A 28 -8.52 11.61 11.93
N LEU A 29 -7.38 12.28 11.81
CA LEU A 29 -6.20 11.79 11.11
C LEU A 29 -5.68 10.50 11.76
N ILE A 30 -5.52 10.48 13.09
CA ILE A 30 -5.09 9.30 13.83
C ILE A 30 -6.10 8.15 13.66
N ILE A 31 -7.40 8.44 13.75
CA ILE A 31 -8.44 7.43 13.49
C ILE A 31 -8.32 6.91 12.05
N GLY A 32 -8.12 7.78 11.06
CA GLY A 32 -7.89 7.40 9.67
C GLY A 32 -6.72 6.43 9.53
N ILE A 33 -5.58 6.72 10.16
CA ILE A 33 -4.40 5.83 10.16
C ILE A 33 -4.76 4.46 10.75
N VAL A 34 -5.40 4.41 11.91
CA VAL A 34 -5.76 3.14 12.57
C VAL A 34 -6.71 2.33 11.69
N VAL A 35 -7.69 2.96 11.07
CA VAL A 35 -8.66 2.30 10.17
C VAL A 35 -7.96 1.77 8.92
N VAL A 36 -7.04 2.52 8.32
CA VAL A 36 -6.25 2.07 7.16
C VAL A 36 -5.39 0.87 7.51
N LEU A 37 -4.66 0.90 8.63
CA LEU A 37 -3.82 -0.20 9.07
C LEU A 37 -4.64 -1.47 9.35
N LYS A 38 -5.77 -1.35 10.04
CA LYS A 38 -6.68 -2.48 10.29
C LYS A 38 -7.32 -3.00 8.99
N GLY A 39 -7.67 -2.11 8.08
CA GLY A 39 -8.17 -2.49 6.75
C GLY A 39 -7.17 -3.32 5.97
N ALA A 40 -5.88 -2.92 5.97
CA ALA A 40 -4.80 -3.68 5.34
C ALA A 40 -4.58 -5.06 5.99
N ASP A 41 -4.61 -5.15 7.32
CA ASP A 41 -4.52 -6.41 8.06
C ASP A 41 -5.65 -7.38 7.65
N TRP A 42 -6.89 -6.89 7.59
CA TRP A 42 -8.06 -7.70 7.23
C TRP A 42 -8.02 -8.12 5.76
N LEU A 43 -7.68 -7.22 4.85
CA LEU A 43 -7.53 -7.52 3.43
C LEU A 43 -6.46 -8.59 3.21
N THR A 44 -5.28 -8.39 3.80
CA THR A 44 -4.15 -9.33 3.67
C THR A 44 -4.49 -10.68 4.28
N GLY A 45 -5.02 -10.70 5.51
CA GLY A 45 -5.40 -11.94 6.18
C GLY A 45 -6.49 -12.74 5.44
N GLY A 46 -7.48 -12.06 4.89
CA GLY A 46 -8.51 -12.66 4.06
C GLY A 46 -7.95 -13.22 2.74
N SER A 47 -7.07 -12.46 2.07
CA SER A 47 -6.44 -12.87 0.81
C SER A 47 -5.51 -14.07 1.00
N VAL A 48 -4.72 -14.09 2.07
CA VAL A 48 -3.89 -15.24 2.47
C VAL A 48 -4.75 -16.47 2.75
N GLY A 49 -5.82 -16.32 3.54
CA GLY A 49 -6.73 -17.42 3.87
C GLY A 49 -7.41 -18.01 2.64
N MET A 50 -7.81 -17.16 1.68
CA MET A 50 -8.38 -17.58 0.41
C MET A 50 -7.35 -18.33 -0.46
N ALA A 51 -6.14 -17.76 -0.60
CA ALA A 51 -5.07 -18.35 -1.41
C ALA A 51 -4.60 -19.71 -0.86
N GLN A 52 -4.51 -19.87 0.47
CA GLN A 52 -4.20 -21.15 1.11
C GLN A 52 -5.26 -22.22 0.79
N ARG A 53 -6.54 -21.85 0.79
CA ARG A 53 -7.62 -22.78 0.39
C ARG A 53 -7.58 -23.16 -1.09
N MET A 54 -7.09 -22.26 -1.94
CA MET A 54 -6.89 -22.52 -3.36
C MET A 54 -5.63 -23.36 -3.65
N GLY A 55 -4.89 -23.78 -2.61
CA GLY A 55 -3.68 -24.58 -2.75
C GLY A 55 -2.47 -23.80 -3.28
N VAL A 56 -2.47 -22.46 -3.11
CA VAL A 56 -1.32 -21.63 -3.48
C VAL A 56 -0.16 -21.90 -2.51
N PRO A 57 1.07 -22.20 -3.00
CA PRO A 57 2.22 -22.45 -2.15
C PRO A 57 2.52 -21.29 -1.21
N GLN A 58 2.93 -21.58 0.03
CA GLN A 58 3.21 -20.58 1.07
C GLN A 58 4.26 -19.53 0.64
N ILE A 59 5.29 -19.97 -0.08
CA ILE A 59 6.33 -19.07 -0.58
C ILE A 59 5.77 -18.05 -1.57
N VAL A 60 4.84 -18.46 -2.43
CA VAL A 60 4.17 -17.57 -3.39
C VAL A 60 3.26 -16.59 -2.65
N ILE A 61 2.51 -17.06 -1.64
CA ILE A 61 1.68 -16.21 -0.80
C ILE A 61 2.54 -15.12 -0.12
N GLY A 62 3.67 -15.51 0.48
CA GLY A 62 4.57 -14.57 1.16
C GLY A 62 5.18 -13.53 0.21
N LEU A 63 5.67 -13.98 -0.95
CA LEU A 63 6.34 -13.09 -1.92
C LEU A 63 5.37 -12.19 -2.71
N THR A 64 4.08 -12.48 -2.69
CA THR A 64 3.07 -11.70 -3.44
C THR A 64 2.02 -11.10 -2.53
N ILE A 65 1.10 -11.92 -2.00
CA ILE A 65 -0.08 -11.43 -1.27
C ILE A 65 0.34 -10.66 -0.01
N VAL A 66 1.29 -11.20 0.76
CA VAL A 66 1.76 -10.52 1.97
C VAL A 66 2.56 -9.27 1.61
N ALA A 67 3.47 -9.35 0.63
CA ALA A 67 4.27 -8.20 0.21
C ALA A 67 3.40 -7.06 -0.35
N ILE A 68 2.42 -7.36 -1.19
CA ILE A 68 1.46 -6.38 -1.68
C ILE A 68 0.58 -5.87 -0.54
N GLY A 69 0.10 -6.77 0.32
CA GLY A 69 -0.80 -6.45 1.43
C GLY A 69 -0.20 -5.45 2.42
N THR A 70 1.09 -5.55 2.71
CA THR A 70 1.80 -4.59 3.58
C THR A 70 1.91 -3.20 2.96
N SER A 71 1.84 -3.08 1.63
CA SER A 71 1.86 -1.79 0.90
C SER A 71 0.45 -1.27 0.57
N MET A 72 -0.62 -1.96 1.01
CA MET A 72 -1.99 -1.49 0.77
C MET A 72 -2.32 -0.15 1.44
N PRO A 73 -1.85 0.15 2.67
CA PRO A 73 -2.02 1.49 3.25
C PRO A 73 -1.51 2.59 2.33
N GLU A 74 -0.27 2.47 1.88
CA GLU A 74 0.38 3.46 1.01
C GLU A 74 -0.33 3.57 -0.34
N PHE A 75 -0.75 2.44 -0.90
CA PHE A 75 -1.48 2.40 -2.16
C PHE A 75 -2.81 3.16 -2.07
N PHE A 76 -3.65 2.85 -1.06
CA PHE A 76 -4.96 3.49 -0.92
C PHE A 76 -4.86 4.95 -0.54
N VAL A 77 -3.92 5.34 0.35
CA VAL A 77 -3.69 6.74 0.69
C VAL A 77 -3.25 7.53 -0.56
N SER A 78 -2.31 7.01 -1.35
CA SER A 78 -1.84 7.68 -2.57
C SER A 78 -2.92 7.74 -3.66
N LEU A 79 -3.68 6.66 -3.84
CA LEU A 79 -4.79 6.61 -4.81
C LEU A 79 -5.88 7.64 -4.46
N ILE A 80 -6.32 7.66 -3.21
CA ILE A 80 -7.35 8.61 -2.74
C ILE A 80 -6.83 10.05 -2.81
N SER A 81 -5.57 10.28 -2.45
CA SER A 81 -4.93 11.61 -2.58
C SER A 81 -4.95 12.10 -4.03
N ALA A 82 -4.61 11.23 -4.98
CA ALA A 82 -4.65 11.57 -6.41
C ALA A 82 -6.07 11.88 -6.90
N ILE A 83 -7.07 11.06 -6.49
CA ILE A 83 -8.48 11.26 -6.83
C ILE A 83 -9.02 12.58 -6.24
N ASN A 84 -8.64 12.91 -5.01
CA ASN A 84 -9.07 14.12 -4.31
C ASN A 84 -8.33 15.39 -4.76
N GLY A 85 -7.43 15.28 -5.75
CA GLY A 85 -6.69 16.43 -6.30
C GLY A 85 -5.58 16.95 -5.37
N THR A 86 -4.99 16.08 -4.56
CA THR A 86 -3.83 16.33 -3.71
C THR A 86 -2.64 15.45 -4.12
N PRO A 87 -2.12 15.59 -5.38
CA PRO A 87 -1.07 14.73 -5.90
C PRO A 87 0.25 14.82 -5.11
N ASP A 88 0.55 15.99 -4.55
CA ASP A 88 1.75 16.18 -3.72
C ASP A 88 1.75 15.27 -2.49
N LEU A 89 0.57 15.05 -1.88
CA LEU A 89 0.42 14.12 -0.77
C LEU A 89 0.63 12.68 -1.23
N ALA A 90 0.16 12.32 -2.43
CA ALA A 90 0.37 10.98 -3.00
C ALA A 90 1.86 10.68 -3.23
N VAL A 91 2.57 11.60 -3.89
CA VAL A 91 4.02 11.46 -4.15
C VAL A 91 4.80 11.47 -2.83
N GLY A 92 4.47 12.40 -1.92
CA GLY A 92 5.10 12.50 -0.61
C GLY A 92 4.93 11.24 0.23
N ASN A 93 3.75 10.61 0.19
CA ASN A 93 3.48 9.35 0.88
C ASN A 93 4.36 8.20 0.34
N ILE A 94 4.45 8.04 -0.99
CA ILE A 94 5.26 6.98 -1.62
C ILE A 94 6.76 7.18 -1.35
N VAL A 95 7.27 8.37 -1.60
CA VAL A 95 8.70 8.68 -1.42
C VAL A 95 9.05 8.66 0.07
N GLY A 96 8.21 9.28 0.91
CA GLY A 96 8.40 9.36 2.35
C GLY A 96 8.42 7.99 3.03
N SER A 97 7.49 7.10 2.68
CA SER A 97 7.45 5.73 3.23
C SER A 97 8.70 4.93 2.84
N ASN A 98 9.17 5.05 1.59
CA ASN A 98 10.41 4.38 1.16
C ASN A 98 11.64 4.88 1.92
N ILE A 99 11.78 6.19 2.10
CA ILE A 99 12.87 6.80 2.89
C ILE A 99 12.81 6.33 4.34
N PHE A 100 11.61 6.38 4.95
CA PHE A 100 11.39 5.95 6.33
C PHE A 100 11.74 4.47 6.52
N ASN A 101 11.28 3.60 5.63
CA ASN A 101 11.55 2.18 5.67
C ASN A 101 13.06 1.88 5.51
N ALA A 102 13.71 2.52 4.53
CA ALA A 102 15.11 2.25 4.24
C ALA A 102 16.06 2.81 5.30
N LEU A 103 15.82 4.01 5.79
CA LEU A 103 16.75 4.67 6.74
C LEU A 103 16.40 4.38 8.18
N LEU A 104 15.16 4.58 8.59
CA LEU A 104 14.79 4.47 9.99
C LEU A 104 14.53 3.01 10.40
N ILE A 105 13.63 2.30 9.69
CA ILE A 105 13.24 0.95 10.10
C ILE A 105 14.42 -0.01 9.95
N VAL A 106 15.04 -0.07 8.78
CA VAL A 106 16.19 -0.94 8.54
C VAL A 106 17.37 -0.53 9.42
N GLY A 107 17.62 0.79 9.58
CA GLY A 107 18.69 1.32 10.42
C GLY A 107 18.54 0.90 11.89
N ILE A 108 17.37 1.14 12.50
CA ILE A 108 17.11 0.74 13.89
C ILE A 108 17.15 -0.79 14.04
N ALA A 109 16.53 -1.53 13.12
CA ALA A 109 16.54 -2.98 13.17
C ALA A 109 17.97 -3.56 13.14
N ALA A 110 18.84 -2.99 12.29
CA ALA A 110 20.25 -3.41 12.20
C ALA A 110 21.07 -3.04 13.44
N ILE A 111 20.72 -1.95 14.14
CA ILE A 111 21.34 -1.57 15.43
C ILE A 111 20.95 -2.58 16.52
N VAL A 112 19.68 -3.00 16.54
CA VAL A 112 19.18 -3.95 17.56
C VAL A 112 19.71 -5.36 17.32
N ALA A 113 19.75 -5.81 16.06
CA ALA A 113 20.27 -7.10 15.67
C ALA A 113 20.86 -7.05 14.25
N PRO A 114 22.06 -7.61 14.01
CA PRO A 114 22.62 -7.70 12.66
C PRO A 114 21.68 -8.41 11.70
N ILE A 115 21.42 -7.81 10.54
CA ILE A 115 20.51 -8.35 9.53
C ILE A 115 21.31 -9.08 8.46
N THR A 116 21.06 -10.39 8.31
CA THR A 116 21.63 -11.16 7.21
C THR A 116 20.78 -11.00 5.97
N ILE A 117 21.36 -10.48 4.88
CA ILE A 117 20.66 -10.26 3.61
C ILE A 117 20.96 -11.40 2.65
N LEU A 118 19.92 -11.97 2.04
CA LEU A 118 20.05 -13.03 1.05
C LEU A 118 20.77 -12.51 -0.20
N LYS A 119 21.61 -13.36 -0.81
CA LYS A 119 22.32 -13.02 -2.06
C LYS A 119 21.38 -12.68 -3.21
N THR A 120 20.21 -13.32 -3.26
CA THR A 120 19.14 -13.03 -4.22
C THR A 120 18.60 -11.61 -4.06
N THR A 121 18.32 -11.17 -2.85
CA THR A 121 17.87 -9.82 -2.56
C THR A 121 18.90 -8.77 -3.01
N VAL A 122 20.18 -8.99 -2.69
CA VAL A 122 21.24 -8.05 -3.10
C VAL A 122 21.42 -8.01 -4.62
N LYS A 123 21.27 -9.15 -5.33
CA LYS A 123 21.52 -9.23 -6.77
C LYS A 123 20.30 -8.94 -7.65
N GLN A 124 19.10 -9.05 -7.12
CA GLN A 124 17.85 -8.92 -7.88
C GLN A 124 16.96 -7.81 -7.34
N ASP A 125 16.54 -7.88 -6.07
CA ASP A 125 15.53 -6.96 -5.53
C ASP A 125 16.09 -5.54 -5.38
N VAL A 126 17.28 -5.39 -4.79
CA VAL A 126 17.91 -4.08 -4.58
C VAL A 126 18.20 -3.34 -5.89
N PRO A 127 18.77 -3.96 -6.95
CA PRO A 127 18.95 -3.30 -8.23
C PRO A 127 17.64 -2.86 -8.90
N VAL A 128 16.58 -3.68 -8.80
CA VAL A 128 15.26 -3.32 -9.36
C VAL A 128 14.65 -2.14 -8.59
N ALA A 129 14.73 -2.16 -7.25
CA ALA A 129 14.26 -1.06 -6.42
C ALA A 129 15.01 0.25 -6.72
N LEU A 130 16.35 0.17 -6.90
CA LEU A 130 17.17 1.31 -7.29
C LEU A 130 16.77 1.84 -8.66
N LEU A 131 16.60 0.94 -9.65
CA LEU A 131 16.16 1.31 -11.00
C LEU A 131 14.81 2.01 -10.98
N ALA A 132 13.84 1.47 -10.24
CA ALA A 132 12.51 2.07 -10.09
C ALA A 132 12.58 3.47 -9.46
N SER A 133 13.42 3.65 -8.44
CA SER A 133 13.63 4.95 -7.78
C SER A 133 14.28 5.97 -8.72
N VAL A 134 15.28 5.56 -9.49
CA VAL A 134 15.96 6.42 -10.48
C VAL A 134 15.00 6.80 -11.62
N LEU A 135 14.21 5.85 -12.12
CA LEU A 135 13.19 6.12 -13.14
C LEU A 135 12.15 7.11 -12.64
N LEU A 136 11.62 6.90 -11.42
CA LEU A 136 10.68 7.84 -10.83
C LEU A 136 11.30 9.24 -10.70
N MET A 137 12.54 9.34 -10.23
CA MET A 137 13.26 10.60 -10.13
C MET A 137 13.37 11.29 -11.49
N ILE A 138 13.75 10.57 -12.55
CA ILE A 138 13.86 11.14 -13.92
C ILE A 138 12.50 11.61 -14.41
N MET A 139 11.44 10.81 -14.23
CA MET A 139 10.08 11.13 -14.66
C MET A 139 9.47 12.33 -13.92
N THR A 140 9.98 12.65 -12.72
CA THR A 140 9.51 13.79 -11.92
C THR A 140 10.33 15.07 -12.13
N LEU A 141 11.37 15.08 -12.98
CA LEU A 141 12.21 16.25 -13.23
C LEU A 141 11.43 17.44 -13.82
N ASP A 142 10.42 17.17 -14.62
CA ASP A 142 9.50 18.18 -15.18
C ASP A 142 8.36 18.56 -14.22
N ARG A 143 8.38 18.06 -12.97
CA ARG A 143 7.36 18.26 -11.93
C ARG A 143 5.99 17.69 -12.29
N HIS A 144 5.94 16.76 -13.22
CA HIS A 144 4.70 16.14 -13.66
C HIS A 144 4.91 14.65 -13.92
N ILE A 145 3.99 13.81 -13.45
CA ILE A 145 3.95 12.38 -13.82
C ILE A 145 2.86 12.22 -14.86
N SER A 146 3.25 11.99 -16.11
CA SER A 146 2.32 11.80 -17.20
C SER A 146 1.65 10.42 -17.14
N ARG A 147 0.57 10.24 -17.91
CA ARG A 147 -0.08 8.92 -18.05
C ARG A 147 0.85 7.89 -18.71
N LEU A 148 1.78 8.34 -19.56
CA LEU A 148 2.77 7.47 -20.17
C LEU A 148 3.78 6.98 -19.15
N ASP A 149 4.29 7.87 -18.27
CA ASP A 149 5.18 7.50 -17.17
C ASP A 149 4.53 6.49 -16.25
N ALA A 150 3.26 6.73 -15.88
CA ALA A 150 2.48 5.82 -15.06
C ALA A 150 2.31 4.45 -15.73
N ALA A 151 2.04 4.41 -17.04
CA ALA A 151 1.92 3.15 -17.79
C ALA A 151 3.25 2.38 -17.81
N ILE A 152 4.37 3.06 -18.02
CA ILE A 152 5.72 2.45 -18.00
C ILE A 152 6.01 1.84 -16.62
N LEU A 153 5.81 2.61 -15.54
CA LEU A 153 6.02 2.12 -14.17
C LEU A 153 5.12 0.92 -13.86
N PHE A 154 3.85 0.95 -14.28
CA PHE A 154 2.93 -0.15 -14.07
C PHE A 154 3.33 -1.41 -14.84
N VAL A 155 3.76 -1.29 -16.10
CA VAL A 155 4.28 -2.43 -16.90
C VAL A 155 5.50 -3.03 -16.23
N LEU A 156 6.45 -2.20 -15.77
CA LEU A 156 7.63 -2.67 -15.04
C LEU A 156 7.26 -3.41 -13.76
N PHE A 157 6.25 -2.94 -13.02
CA PHE A 157 5.73 -3.63 -11.85
C PHE A 157 5.19 -5.02 -12.21
N ILE A 158 4.38 -5.15 -13.26
CA ILE A 158 3.84 -6.46 -13.71
C ILE A 158 4.96 -7.40 -14.13
N VAL A 159 5.98 -6.89 -14.86
CA VAL A 159 7.16 -7.68 -15.24
C VAL A 159 7.92 -8.17 -14.02
N PHE A 160 8.14 -7.28 -13.03
CA PHE A 160 8.82 -7.64 -11.77
C PHE A 160 8.07 -8.73 -11.00
N ILE A 161 6.74 -8.61 -10.84
CA ILE A 161 5.91 -9.63 -10.20
C ILE A 161 6.01 -10.96 -10.96
N GLY A 162 5.91 -10.93 -12.30
CA GLY A 162 6.06 -12.13 -13.13
C GLY A 162 7.42 -12.81 -12.97
N PHE A 163 8.49 -12.03 -12.87
CA PHE A 163 9.85 -12.52 -12.64
C PHE A 163 9.99 -13.15 -11.23
N THR A 164 9.49 -12.47 -10.20
CA THR A 164 9.50 -12.96 -8.81
C THR A 164 8.75 -14.28 -8.66
N LEU A 165 7.58 -14.39 -9.30
CA LEU A 165 6.78 -15.62 -9.29
C LEU A 165 7.47 -16.79 -9.99
N ARG A 166 8.17 -16.53 -11.11
CA ARG A 166 8.96 -17.58 -11.80
C ARG A 166 10.14 -18.05 -10.95
N GLY A 167 10.83 -17.11 -10.28
CA GLY A 167 11.91 -17.44 -9.36
C GLY A 167 11.44 -18.31 -8.18
N ALA A 168 10.27 -18.01 -7.62
CA ALA A 168 9.67 -18.75 -6.51
C ALA A 168 9.31 -20.20 -6.90
N LYS A 169 8.84 -20.44 -8.13
CA LYS A 169 8.54 -21.80 -8.62
C LYS A 169 9.80 -22.66 -8.81
N ASN A 170 10.91 -22.05 -9.20
CA ASN A 170 12.16 -22.78 -9.46
C ASN A 170 12.95 -23.11 -8.17
N GLY A 171 12.62 -22.45 -7.06
CA GLY A 171 13.25 -22.66 -5.75
C GLY A 171 12.52 -23.68 -4.85
N GLN A 172 11.50 -24.35 -5.35
CA GLN A 172 10.77 -25.39 -4.61
C GLN A 172 11.64 -26.68 -4.49
N ASN A 173 12.50 -26.72 -3.46
CA ASN A 173 12.79 -27.98 -2.79
C ASN A 173 11.74 -28.13 -1.67
N ASP A 174 10.86 -29.08 -1.88
CA ASP A 174 9.83 -29.54 -0.94
C ASP A 174 10.42 -29.87 0.43
N ASN A 175 10.29 -28.97 1.38
CA ASN A 175 10.35 -29.26 2.81
C ASN A 175 9.40 -28.31 3.55
N SER A 176 8.22 -28.08 3.01
CA SER A 176 7.11 -27.53 3.81
C SER A 176 6.45 -28.72 4.50
N GLU A 177 6.89 -29.02 5.72
CA GLU A 177 6.06 -29.80 6.63
C GLU A 177 4.68 -29.14 6.64
N ASP A 178 3.69 -29.88 6.18
CA ASP A 178 2.26 -29.60 6.31
C ASP A 178 1.93 -29.49 7.80
N THR A 179 2.28 -28.36 8.41
CA THR A 179 1.62 -27.96 9.64
C THR A 179 0.16 -27.76 9.26
N LEU A 180 -0.70 -28.66 9.71
CA LEU A 180 -2.16 -28.62 9.66
C LEU A 180 -2.66 -27.32 10.30
N LYS A 181 -2.43 -26.18 9.65
CA LYS A 181 -3.05 -24.91 10.01
C LYS A 181 -4.51 -25.06 9.62
N GLN A 182 -5.40 -24.90 10.59
CA GLN A 182 -6.84 -24.83 10.34
C GLN A 182 -7.09 -23.75 9.27
N LEU A 183 -7.44 -24.20 8.06
CA LEU A 183 -7.72 -23.31 6.94
C LEU A 183 -8.90 -22.42 7.30
N MET A 184 -8.71 -21.11 7.16
CA MET A 184 -9.77 -20.12 7.41
C MET A 184 -11.02 -20.47 6.58
N PRO A 185 -12.24 -20.45 7.13
CA PRO A 185 -13.47 -20.65 6.36
C PRO A 185 -13.56 -19.64 5.20
N MET A 186 -13.95 -20.11 4.01
CA MET A 186 -14.01 -19.27 2.80
C MET A 186 -14.89 -18.02 3.00
N GLY A 187 -16.06 -18.18 3.67
CA GLY A 187 -16.94 -17.04 3.98
C GLY A 187 -16.27 -15.99 4.85
N LYS A 188 -15.46 -16.42 5.84
CA LYS A 188 -14.68 -15.48 6.67
C LYS A 188 -13.59 -14.78 5.87
N ALA A 189 -12.90 -15.50 4.97
CA ALA A 189 -11.88 -14.93 4.10
C ALA A 189 -12.47 -13.83 3.20
N ILE A 190 -13.60 -14.12 2.53
CA ILE A 190 -14.29 -13.14 1.67
C ILE A 190 -14.79 -11.94 2.49
N LEU A 191 -15.37 -12.17 3.67
CA LEU A 191 -15.83 -11.09 4.54
C LEU A 191 -14.67 -10.17 4.93
N LEU A 192 -13.51 -10.73 5.32
CA LEU A 192 -12.34 -9.95 5.67
C LEU A 192 -11.80 -9.14 4.49
N ILE A 193 -11.82 -9.68 3.27
CA ILE A 193 -11.44 -8.95 2.06
C ILE A 193 -12.37 -7.76 1.86
N ILE A 194 -13.68 -7.95 1.90
CA ILE A 194 -14.65 -6.89 1.67
C ILE A 194 -14.56 -5.81 2.76
N VAL A 195 -14.55 -6.21 4.03
CA VAL A 195 -14.45 -5.28 5.16
C VAL A 195 -13.12 -4.54 5.13
N GLY A 196 -12.02 -5.24 4.79
CA GLY A 196 -10.70 -4.64 4.63
C GLY A 196 -10.67 -3.58 3.54
N LEU A 197 -11.24 -3.85 2.36
CA LEU A 197 -11.33 -2.88 1.26
C LEU A 197 -12.16 -1.64 1.66
N VAL A 198 -13.31 -1.84 2.29
CA VAL A 198 -14.14 -0.73 2.76
C VAL A 198 -13.39 0.11 3.80
N ALA A 199 -12.72 -0.54 4.75
CA ALA A 199 -11.93 0.16 5.76
C ALA A 199 -10.77 0.95 5.15
N LEU A 200 -10.06 0.39 4.16
CA LEU A 200 -8.99 1.08 3.43
C LEU A 200 -9.53 2.33 2.73
N ILE A 201 -10.63 2.24 2.01
CA ILE A 201 -11.22 3.39 1.31
C ILE A 201 -11.67 4.47 2.31
N VAL A 202 -12.44 4.09 3.33
CA VAL A 202 -12.96 5.04 4.33
C VAL A 202 -11.82 5.67 5.13
N GLY A 203 -10.89 4.85 5.62
CA GLY A 203 -9.75 5.31 6.40
C GLY A 203 -8.82 6.22 5.60
N SER A 204 -8.55 5.90 4.33
CA SER A 204 -7.71 6.74 3.47
C SER A 204 -8.38 8.08 3.13
N ASN A 205 -9.70 8.13 2.87
CA ASN A 205 -10.40 9.40 2.73
C ASN A 205 -10.28 10.24 3.99
N LEU A 206 -10.55 9.64 5.16
CA LEU A 206 -10.46 10.33 6.44
C LEU A 206 -9.05 10.87 6.69
N PHE A 207 -8.02 10.08 6.39
CA PHE A 207 -6.62 10.50 6.49
C PHE A 207 -6.32 11.67 5.55
N VAL A 208 -6.61 11.53 4.25
CA VAL A 208 -6.26 12.51 3.21
C VAL A 208 -6.95 13.85 3.45
N ASP A 209 -8.23 13.85 3.78
CA ASP A 209 -9.01 15.08 4.01
C ASP A 209 -8.44 15.86 5.20
N ASN A 210 -8.15 15.17 6.31
CA ASN A 210 -7.64 15.83 7.51
C ASN A 210 -6.14 16.21 7.38
N ALA A 211 -5.31 15.38 6.74
CA ALA A 211 -3.92 15.71 6.47
C ALA A 211 -3.80 16.92 5.54
N SER A 212 -4.59 16.98 4.47
CA SER A 212 -4.60 18.10 3.53
C SER A 212 -5.11 19.38 4.19
N SER A 213 -6.13 19.29 5.04
CA SER A 213 -6.67 20.44 5.77
C SER A 213 -5.65 20.99 6.78
N LEU A 214 -4.98 20.10 7.51
CA LEU A 214 -3.94 20.49 8.48
C LEU A 214 -2.74 21.13 7.78
N ALA A 215 -2.28 20.55 6.65
CA ALA A 215 -1.17 21.10 5.87
C ALA A 215 -1.46 22.49 5.30
N ARG A 216 -2.72 22.79 4.96
CA ARG A 216 -3.12 24.12 4.49
C ARG A 216 -3.26 25.16 5.62
N SER A 217 -3.39 24.72 6.86
CA SER A 217 -3.54 25.59 8.03
C SER A 217 -2.20 25.99 8.65
N LEU A 218 -1.10 25.33 8.28
CA LEU A 218 0.29 25.62 8.66
C LEU A 218 0.96 26.55 7.66
#